data_347550a98a52d8aecdab0f9ddf97a4e9
#
_entry.id   347550a98a52d8aecdab0f9ddf97a4e9
#
_cell.length_a   1.000
_cell.length_b   1.000
_cell.length_c   1.000
_cell.angle_alpha   90.00
_cell.angle_beta   90.00
_cell.angle_gamma   90.00
#
_symmetry.space_group_name_H-M   'P 1'
#
loop_
_entity.id
_entity.type
_entity.pdbx_description
1 polymer ?
#
loop_
_entity_poly.entity_id
_entity_poly.type
_entity_poly.pdbx_seq_one_letter_code
_entity_poly.pdbx_strand_id
1 'polypeptide(L)' 'MTWDPAQYLKFAGPRLQPAIDLLARVPLTAPARIVDLGCGAGNVTALLARRWPDAELVGVDDSAPMLAQARAELPQVRW' A
#
# COMPACT_ATOMS: atom_id res chain seq x y z
N MET A 1 16.01 3.19 3.69
CA MET A 1 15.09 4.32 3.42
C MET A 1 14.16 4.50 4.61
N THR A 2 13.99 5.72 5.04
CA THR A 2 13.16 6.03 6.20
C THR A 2 11.72 6.27 5.78
N TRP A 3 10.78 5.69 6.51
CA TRP A 3 9.36 5.93 6.30
C TRP A 3 9.00 7.35 6.72
N ASP A 4 8.40 8.12 5.80
CA ASP A 4 7.98 9.50 6.07
C ASP A 4 6.52 9.72 5.67
N PRO A 5 5.58 9.56 6.62
CA PRO A 5 4.17 9.76 6.33
C PRO A 5 3.82 11.17 5.85
N ALA A 6 4.51 12.18 6.38
CA ALA A 6 4.25 13.57 6.00
C ALA A 6 4.58 13.83 4.53
N GLN A 7 5.68 13.26 4.05
CA GLN A 7 6.06 13.38 2.65
C GLN A 7 5.02 12.70 1.74
N TYR A 8 4.54 11.53 2.15
CA TYR A 8 3.54 10.81 1.38
C TYR A 8 2.24 11.60 1.27
N LEU A 9 1.81 12.28 2.33
CA LEU A 9 0.58 13.07 2.33
C LEU A 9 0.56 14.17 1.29
N LYS A 10 1.72 14.71 0.92
CA LYS A 10 1.81 15.72 -0.13
C LYS A 10 1.30 15.22 -1.48
N PHE A 11 1.41 13.92 -1.72
CA PHE A 11 1.04 13.31 -2.99
C PHE A 11 -0.28 12.55 -2.93
N ALA A 12 -0.59 11.96 -1.78
CA ALA A 12 -1.73 11.07 -1.64
C ALA A 12 -3.00 11.77 -1.17
N GLY A 13 -2.85 12.91 -0.48
CA GLY A 13 -3.98 13.68 0.04
C GLY A 13 -4.56 13.14 1.33
N PRO A 14 -5.54 13.89 1.91
CA PRO A 14 -6.04 13.60 3.26
C PRO A 14 -6.88 12.32 3.36
N ARG A 15 -7.38 11.78 2.25
CA ARG A 15 -8.19 10.55 2.28
C ARG A 15 -7.40 9.34 2.78
N LEU A 16 -6.08 9.37 2.65
CA LEU A 16 -5.23 8.29 3.12
C LEU A 16 -4.73 8.48 4.54
N GLN A 17 -5.09 9.58 5.19
CA GLN A 17 -4.61 9.87 6.53
C GLN A 17 -4.90 8.76 7.54
N PRO A 18 -6.12 8.18 7.61
CA PRO A 18 -6.37 7.09 8.54
C PRO A 18 -5.46 5.88 8.32
N ALA A 19 -5.21 5.52 7.06
CA ALA A 19 -4.33 4.41 6.74
C ALA A 19 -2.88 4.71 7.14
N ILE A 20 -2.41 5.93 6.87
CA ILE A 20 -1.07 6.36 7.24
C ILE A 20 -0.89 6.31 8.75
N ASP A 21 -1.87 6.83 9.52
CA ASP A 21 -1.82 6.84 10.96
C ASP A 21 -1.80 5.43 11.54
N LEU A 22 -2.61 4.53 10.98
CA LEU A 22 -2.64 3.14 11.41
C LEU A 22 -1.31 2.45 11.14
N LEU A 23 -0.76 2.61 9.93
CA LEU A 23 0.50 1.99 9.54
C LEU A 23 1.67 2.48 10.40
N ALA A 24 1.64 3.75 10.81
CA ALA A 24 2.69 4.30 11.67
C ALA A 24 2.75 3.61 13.03
N ARG A 25 1.67 2.97 13.45
CA ARG A 25 1.60 2.24 14.73
C ARG A 25 1.98 0.77 14.63
N VAL A 26 2.14 0.25 13.42
CA VAL A 26 2.54 -1.14 13.22
C VAL A 26 4.03 -1.26 13.50
N PRO A 27 4.44 -2.08 14.50
CA PRO A 27 5.84 -2.12 14.93
C PRO A 27 6.75 -3.00 14.07
N LEU A 28 6.23 -3.61 13.00
CA LEU A 28 7.02 -4.51 12.15
C LEU A 28 8.05 -3.72 11.36
N THR A 29 9.29 -4.21 11.33
CA THR A 29 10.38 -3.59 10.58
C THR A 29 10.63 -4.25 9.24
N ALA A 30 10.44 -5.56 9.14
CA ALA A 30 10.75 -6.31 7.92
C ALA A 30 9.82 -7.51 7.73
N PRO A 31 8.50 -7.28 7.52
CA PRO A 31 7.61 -8.39 7.22
C PRO A 31 7.99 -9.05 5.90
N ALA A 32 7.92 -10.38 5.84
CA ALA A 32 8.25 -11.12 4.62
C ALA A 32 7.11 -11.04 3.59
N ARG A 33 5.87 -11.05 4.06
CA ARG A 33 4.68 -11.03 3.20
C ARG A 33 3.61 -10.14 3.80
N ILE A 34 2.93 -9.41 2.93
CA ILE A 34 1.81 -8.54 3.30
C ILE A 34 0.65 -8.83 2.36
N VAL A 35 -0.55 -8.98 2.92
CA VAL A 35 -1.77 -9.13 2.14
C VAL A 35 -2.67 -7.95 2.42
N ASP A 36 -3.07 -7.24 1.37
CA ASP A 36 -3.97 -6.10 1.44
C ASP A 36 -5.36 -6.54 0.99
N LEU A 37 -6.25 -6.80 1.95
CA LEU A 37 -7.62 -7.25 1.68
C LEU A 37 -8.50 -6.05 1.33
N GLY A 38 -9.23 -6.15 0.21
CA GLY A 38 -10.06 -5.05 -0.26
C GLY A 38 -9.20 -3.91 -0.79
N CYS A 39 -8.16 -4.22 -1.57
CA CYS A 39 -7.16 -3.25 -1.98
C CYS A 39 -7.67 -2.18 -2.96
N GLY A 40 -8.78 -2.41 -3.65
CA GLY A 40 -9.31 -1.49 -4.66
C GLY A 40 -8.28 -1.21 -5.75
N ALA A 41 -8.09 0.06 -6.09
CA ALA A 41 -7.13 0.50 -7.10
C ALA A 41 -5.69 0.55 -6.59
N GLY A 42 -5.43 0.15 -5.35
CA GLY A 42 -4.09 0.02 -4.81
C GLY A 42 -3.53 1.23 -4.08
N ASN A 43 -4.37 2.17 -3.64
CA ASN A 43 -3.89 3.37 -2.97
C ASN A 43 -3.17 3.06 -1.65
N VAL A 44 -3.76 2.20 -0.82
CA VAL A 44 -3.12 1.76 0.43
C VAL A 44 -1.99 0.78 0.13
N THR A 45 -2.14 -0.04 -0.91
CA THR A 45 -1.09 -0.97 -1.33
C THR A 45 0.20 -0.21 -1.68
N ALA A 46 0.08 0.94 -2.32
CA ALA A 46 1.23 1.78 -2.63
C ALA A 46 1.95 2.26 -1.36
N LEU A 47 1.19 2.59 -0.31
CA LEU A 47 1.77 2.92 1.00
C LEU A 47 2.58 1.77 1.58
N LEU A 48 2.02 0.56 1.50
CA LEU A 48 2.67 -0.65 2.02
C LEU A 48 3.97 -0.92 1.26
N ALA A 49 3.95 -0.74 -0.07
CA ALA A 49 5.13 -0.94 -0.90
C ALA A 49 6.25 0.05 -0.56
N ARG A 50 5.90 1.29 -0.24
CA ARG A 50 6.89 2.30 0.14
C ARG A 50 7.49 2.02 1.51
N ARG A 51 6.68 1.58 2.45
CA ARG A 51 7.16 1.31 3.81
C ARG A 51 8.01 0.03 3.88
N TRP A 52 7.59 -1.01 3.17
CA TRP A 52 8.28 -2.30 3.19
C TRP A 52 8.60 -2.76 1.77
N PRO A 53 9.61 -2.14 1.15
CA PRO A 53 9.90 -2.39 -0.28
C PRO A 53 10.37 -3.81 -0.57
N ASP A 54 10.88 -4.53 0.43
CA ASP A 54 11.38 -5.89 0.24
C ASP A 54 10.33 -6.97 0.55
N ALA A 55 9.15 -6.58 1.02
CA ALA A 55 8.09 -7.54 1.33
C ALA A 55 7.42 -8.05 0.06
N GLU A 56 7.01 -9.32 0.07
CA GLU A 56 6.11 -9.83 -0.95
C GLU A 56 4.72 -9.26 -0.69
N LEU A 57 4.19 -8.50 -1.63
CA LEU A 57 2.95 -7.77 -1.46
C LEU A 57 1.87 -8.35 -2.37
N VAL A 58 0.73 -8.68 -1.77
CA VAL A 58 -0.42 -9.25 -2.48
C VAL A 58 -1.64 -8.38 -2.21
N GLY A 59 -2.27 -7.90 -3.28
CA GLY A 59 -3.53 -7.17 -3.19
C GLY A 59 -4.70 -8.07 -3.59
N VAL A 60 -5.78 -8.00 -2.83
CA VAL A 60 -6.97 -8.82 -3.07
C VAL A 60 -8.20 -7.92 -3.11
N ASP A 61 -8.99 -8.05 -4.17
CA ASP A 61 -10.25 -7.32 -4.32
C ASP A 61 -11.17 -8.10 -5.26
N ASP A 62 -12.47 -7.90 -5.13
CA ASP A 62 -13.44 -8.55 -6.01
C ASP A 62 -13.80 -7.70 -7.24
N SER A 63 -13.25 -6.50 -7.36
CA SER A 63 -13.50 -5.60 -8.48
C SER A 63 -12.41 -5.74 -9.54
N ALA A 64 -12.76 -6.40 -10.66
CA ALA A 64 -11.83 -6.55 -11.77
C ALA A 64 -11.34 -5.21 -12.37
N PRO A 65 -12.21 -4.19 -12.55
CA PRO A 65 -11.73 -2.88 -13.02
C PRO A 65 -10.74 -2.22 -12.07
N MET A 66 -10.95 -2.33 -10.77
CA MET A 66 -10.00 -1.77 -9.77
C MET A 66 -8.67 -2.49 -9.82
N LEU A 67 -8.68 -3.81 -9.92
CA LEU A 67 -7.44 -4.59 -10.02
C LEU A 67 -6.68 -4.28 -11.31
N ALA A 68 -7.39 -4.03 -12.42
CA ALA A 68 -6.74 -3.66 -13.67
C ALA A 68 -5.98 -2.33 -13.53
N GLN A 69 -6.58 -1.35 -12.85
CA GLN A 69 -5.93 -0.07 -12.59
C GLN A 69 -4.72 -0.27 -11.66
N ALA A 70 -4.88 -1.07 -10.62
CA ALA A 70 -3.80 -1.34 -9.67
C ALA A 70 -2.61 -2.01 -10.35
N ARG A 71 -2.85 -2.98 -11.24
CA ARG A 71 -1.78 -3.64 -12.00
C ARG A 71 -1.02 -2.67 -12.87
N ALA A 72 -1.71 -1.73 -13.49
CA ALA A 72 -1.08 -0.74 -14.36
C ALA A 72 -0.14 0.17 -13.57
N GLU A 73 -0.54 0.57 -12.37
CA GLU A 73 0.23 1.51 -11.56
C GLU A 73 1.30 0.85 -10.69
N LEU A 74 1.04 -0.38 -10.24
CA LEU A 74 1.94 -1.13 -9.34
C LEU A 74 2.19 -2.54 -9.91
N PRO A 75 2.91 -2.65 -11.03
CA PRO A 75 3.11 -3.95 -11.67
C PRO A 75 3.95 -4.93 -10.84
N GLN A 76 4.71 -4.44 -9.88
CA GLN A 76 5.54 -5.28 -9.02
C GLN A 76 4.75 -5.98 -7.92
N VAL A 77 3.51 -5.56 -7.68
CA VAL A 77 2.64 -6.17 -6.68
C VAL A 77 1.88 -7.34 -7.30
N ARG A 78 1.63 -8.36 -6.52
CA ARG A 78 0.82 -9.49 -6.94
C ARG A 78 -0.65 -9.22 -6.65
N TRP A 79 -1.47 -9.29 -7.67
CA TRP A 79 -2.91 -9.00 -7.58
C TRP A 79 -3.79 -10.21 -7.81
#